data_922d8f99c3383321429302cf18a11443
#
_entry.id   922d8f99c3383321429302cf18a11443
#
_cell.length_a   1.000
_cell.length_b   1.000
_cell.length_c   1.000
_cell.angle_alpha   90.00
_cell.angle_beta   90.00
_cell.angle_gamma   90.00
#
_symmetry.space_group_name_H-M   'P 1'
#
loop_
_entity.id
_entity.type
_entity.pdbx_description
1 polymer ?
#
loop_
_entity_poly.entity_id
_entity_poly.type
_entity_poly.pdbx_seq_one_letter_code
_entity_poly.pdbx_strand_id
1 'polypeptide(L)'
;MKRVLVVVLGGTLAIASSALAFHDAGVAHCNGCHTMHNSEDGMLVDGDSPNGNPWLLRDATPSDVCLSCHAARHGAVFATDPLVPNTEYGGGDFVFLTEDNLNDGHGGATNAIDGDAAGHNIDAPSRGVGADGTLTSSPGGSFPASILGCTSCHDPHGNENFRLLYGIGGVQDGQFTFTAAAPVADGIANINGAGESFTNHTAYHSGMSAWCGNCHG
;
A
#
# COMPACT_ATOMS: atom_id res chain seq x y z
N MET A 1 -37.62 4.77 -59.45
CA MET A 1 -36.91 3.86 -58.52
C MET A 1 -36.23 4.67 -57.41
N LYS A 2 -36.83 4.73 -56.24
CA LYS A 2 -36.28 5.47 -55.05
C LYS A 2 -35.33 4.50 -54.32
N ARG A 3 -34.06 4.87 -54.22
CA ARG A 3 -33.07 4.11 -53.44
C ARG A 3 -33.19 4.57 -52.00
N VAL A 4 -33.56 3.67 -51.08
CA VAL A 4 -33.55 3.87 -49.64
C VAL A 4 -32.15 3.57 -49.19
N LEU A 5 -31.47 4.58 -48.62
CA LEU A 5 -30.17 4.44 -47.97
C LEU A 5 -30.42 4.06 -46.51
N VAL A 6 -30.14 2.83 -46.16
CA VAL A 6 -30.18 2.37 -44.75
C VAL A 6 -28.81 2.68 -44.13
N VAL A 7 -28.75 3.67 -43.26
CA VAL A 7 -27.59 3.96 -42.46
C VAL A 7 -27.67 3.08 -41.20
N VAL A 8 -26.84 2.06 -41.14
CA VAL A 8 -26.67 1.25 -39.92
C VAL A 8 -25.70 2.01 -39.00
N LEU A 9 -26.23 2.66 -37.97
CA LEU A 9 -25.42 3.20 -36.90
C LEU A 9 -24.91 2.04 -36.04
N GLY A 10 -23.69 1.60 -36.28
CA GLY A 10 -22.98 0.68 -35.41
C GLY A 10 -22.56 1.39 -34.13
N GLY A 11 -23.40 1.29 -33.12
CA GLY A 11 -23.02 1.70 -31.75
C GLY A 11 -21.97 0.73 -31.24
N THR A 12 -20.70 1.13 -31.22
CA THR A 12 -19.67 0.46 -30.43
C THR A 12 -19.99 0.72 -28.96
N LEU A 13 -20.58 -0.29 -28.32
CA LEU A 13 -20.70 -0.33 -26.86
C LEU A 13 -19.27 -0.50 -26.34
N ALA A 14 -18.64 0.60 -25.94
CA ALA A 14 -17.43 0.55 -25.16
C ALA A 14 -17.81 -0.09 -23.80
N ILE A 15 -17.60 -1.39 -23.68
CA ILE A 15 -17.59 -2.07 -22.40
C ILE A 15 -16.34 -1.52 -21.71
N ALA A 16 -16.52 -0.51 -20.87
CA ALA A 16 -15.53 -0.17 -19.88
C ALA A 16 -15.37 -1.43 -19.02
N SER A 17 -14.35 -2.23 -19.31
CA SER A 17 -13.89 -3.23 -18.37
C SER A 17 -13.45 -2.44 -17.15
N SER A 18 -14.26 -2.45 -16.07
CA SER A 18 -13.76 -2.10 -14.76
C SER A 18 -12.49 -2.91 -14.59
N ALA A 19 -11.36 -2.22 -14.47
CA ALA A 19 -10.12 -2.86 -14.05
C ALA A 19 -10.39 -3.32 -12.61
N LEU A 20 -10.79 -4.58 -12.46
CA LEU A 20 -10.98 -5.21 -11.17
C LEU A 20 -9.60 -5.25 -10.52
N ALA A 21 -9.35 -4.30 -9.63
CA ALA A 21 -8.19 -4.37 -8.76
C ALA A 21 -8.28 -5.67 -7.96
N PHE A 22 -7.16 -6.29 -7.66
CA PHE A 22 -7.10 -7.56 -6.92
C PHE A 22 -7.92 -7.53 -5.61
N HIS A 23 -8.07 -6.35 -5.02
CA HIS A 23 -8.81 -6.10 -3.79
C HIS A 23 -10.27 -5.62 -4.01
N ASP A 24 -10.71 -5.45 -5.26
CA ASP A 24 -12.06 -5.00 -5.56
C ASP A 24 -12.99 -6.19 -5.82
N ALA A 25 -14.02 -6.29 -5.00
CA ALA A 25 -15.26 -7.08 -5.18
C ALA A 25 -15.10 -8.50 -5.78
N GLY A 26 -13.99 -9.20 -5.48
CA GLY A 26 -13.88 -10.61 -5.79
C GLY A 26 -12.68 -11.05 -6.62
N VAL A 27 -11.68 -10.20 -6.83
CA VAL A 27 -10.40 -10.64 -7.41
C VAL A 27 -9.46 -11.19 -6.34
N ALA A 28 -9.47 -10.63 -5.12
CA ALA A 28 -8.91 -11.29 -3.95
C ALA A 28 -10.04 -12.01 -3.21
N HIS A 29 -10.01 -13.31 -3.25
CA HIS A 29 -10.83 -14.06 -2.32
C HIS A 29 -10.38 -13.75 -0.90
N CYS A 30 -11.32 -13.71 0.06
CA CYS A 30 -11.03 -13.43 1.47
C CYS A 30 -9.87 -14.28 2.02
N ASN A 31 -9.74 -15.52 1.55
CA ASN A 31 -8.67 -16.44 1.94
C ASN A 31 -7.27 -16.06 1.41
N GLY A 32 -7.15 -15.04 0.56
CA GLY A 32 -5.84 -14.48 0.20
C GLY A 32 -5.16 -13.77 1.37
N CYS A 33 -5.95 -13.17 2.26
CA CYS A 33 -5.47 -12.43 3.43
C CYS A 33 -5.90 -13.08 4.76
N HIS A 34 -7.01 -13.80 4.77
CA HIS A 34 -7.59 -14.40 5.97
C HIS A 34 -7.55 -15.92 5.93
N THR A 35 -7.46 -16.54 7.12
CA THR A 35 -7.55 -17.99 7.27
C THR A 35 -8.44 -18.32 8.48
N MET A 36 -9.38 -19.23 8.29
CA MET A 36 -10.13 -19.75 9.42
C MET A 36 -9.29 -20.83 10.09
N HIS A 37 -9.15 -20.73 11.41
CA HIS A 37 -8.42 -21.72 12.22
C HIS A 37 -6.92 -21.86 11.90
N ASN A 38 -6.30 -20.85 11.26
CA ASN A 38 -4.89 -20.88 10.86
C ASN A 38 -4.53 -22.18 10.13
N SER A 39 -5.39 -22.66 9.26
CA SER A 39 -5.15 -23.92 8.54
C SER A 39 -5.63 -23.87 7.09
N GLU A 40 -4.87 -24.51 6.20
CA GLU A 40 -5.19 -24.73 4.81
C GLU A 40 -4.66 -26.12 4.42
N ASP A 41 -5.50 -26.95 3.81
CA ASP A 41 -5.17 -28.34 3.41
C ASP A 41 -4.60 -29.20 4.55
N GLY A 42 -5.02 -28.94 5.78
CA GLY A 42 -4.59 -29.70 6.97
C GLY A 42 -3.22 -29.27 7.53
N MET A 43 -2.64 -28.19 7.01
CA MET A 43 -1.38 -27.60 7.49
C MET A 43 -1.62 -26.23 8.12
N LEU A 44 -0.77 -25.83 9.06
CA LEU A 44 -0.78 -24.45 9.55
C LEU A 44 -0.41 -23.49 8.43
N VAL A 45 -1.13 -22.37 8.34
CA VAL A 45 -0.81 -21.30 7.40
C VAL A 45 0.33 -20.44 7.94
N ASP A 46 0.27 -20.10 9.23
CA ASP A 46 1.34 -19.45 9.95
C ASP A 46 1.82 -20.39 11.07
N GLY A 47 3.03 -20.90 10.90
CA GLY A 47 3.66 -21.82 11.85
C GLY A 47 4.18 -21.11 13.12
N ASP A 48 4.45 -19.83 13.04
CA ASP A 48 4.95 -19.03 14.16
C ASP A 48 3.80 -18.61 15.10
N SER A 49 2.58 -18.62 14.60
CA SER A 49 1.35 -18.31 15.34
C SER A 49 0.40 -19.51 15.38
N PRO A 50 0.72 -20.60 16.08
CA PRO A 50 -0.09 -21.84 16.02
C PRO A 50 -1.52 -21.70 16.52
N ASN A 51 -1.82 -20.64 17.27
CA ASN A 51 -3.17 -20.29 17.72
C ASN A 51 -3.91 -19.33 16.78
N GLY A 52 -3.29 -18.97 15.65
CA GLY A 52 -3.79 -18.00 14.70
C GLY A 52 -3.47 -16.56 15.06
N ASN A 53 -3.65 -15.68 14.10
CA ASN A 53 -3.37 -14.25 14.18
C ASN A 53 -4.63 -13.43 14.46
N PRO A 54 -4.50 -12.19 14.96
CA PRO A 54 -5.62 -11.25 15.04
C PRO A 54 -6.35 -11.12 13.70
N TRP A 55 -7.65 -10.85 13.74
CA TRP A 55 -8.52 -10.72 12.56
C TRP A 55 -8.46 -11.91 11.59
N LEU A 56 -8.03 -13.08 12.05
CA LEU A 56 -7.86 -14.29 11.23
C LEU A 56 -6.88 -14.07 10.06
N LEU A 57 -5.87 -13.25 10.23
CA LEU A 57 -4.87 -12.99 9.20
C LEU A 57 -4.00 -14.25 8.95
N ARG A 58 -3.50 -14.33 7.73
CA ARG A 58 -2.58 -15.40 7.30
C ARG A 58 -1.15 -15.20 7.80
N ASP A 59 -0.85 -14.02 8.37
CA ASP A 59 0.45 -13.65 8.89
C ASP A 59 0.29 -12.76 10.13
N ALA A 60 1.37 -12.49 10.84
CA ALA A 60 1.38 -11.83 12.14
C ALA A 60 0.75 -10.44 12.12
N THR A 61 0.99 -9.68 11.05
CA THR A 61 0.47 -8.32 10.90
C THR A 61 -0.19 -8.11 9.53
N PRO A 62 -1.06 -7.10 9.38
CA PRO A 62 -1.58 -6.71 8.07
C PRO A 62 -0.47 -6.38 7.07
N SER A 63 0.63 -5.76 7.51
CA SER A 63 1.75 -5.43 6.63
C SER A 63 2.47 -6.68 6.12
N ASP A 64 2.70 -7.68 6.96
CA ASP A 64 3.30 -8.95 6.54
C ASP A 64 2.43 -9.66 5.49
N VAL A 65 1.11 -9.68 5.70
CA VAL A 65 0.16 -10.21 4.71
C VAL A 65 0.30 -9.46 3.38
N CYS A 66 0.30 -8.14 3.38
CA CYS A 66 0.46 -7.32 2.18
C CYS A 66 1.79 -7.61 1.47
N LEU A 67 2.88 -7.65 2.23
CA LEU A 67 4.23 -7.88 1.72
C LEU A 67 4.46 -9.30 1.21
N SER A 68 3.63 -10.26 1.55
CA SER A 68 3.68 -11.59 0.95
C SER A 68 3.52 -11.55 -0.58
N CYS A 69 2.78 -10.56 -1.09
CA CYS A 69 2.59 -10.31 -2.52
C CYS A 69 3.31 -9.05 -3.00
N HIS A 70 3.30 -7.97 -2.22
CA HIS A 70 3.77 -6.65 -2.65
C HIS A 70 5.27 -6.40 -2.45
N ALA A 71 6.01 -7.28 -1.76
CA ALA A 71 7.45 -7.10 -1.61
C ALA A 71 8.22 -7.24 -2.94
N ALA A 72 7.88 -8.23 -3.77
CA ALA A 72 8.66 -8.52 -4.97
C ALA A 72 7.84 -8.82 -6.23
N ARG A 73 6.56 -9.16 -6.11
CA ARG A 73 5.76 -9.68 -7.24
C ARG A 73 4.80 -8.66 -7.83
N HIS A 74 4.14 -7.87 -7.00
CA HIS A 74 3.06 -7.00 -7.40
C HIS A 74 3.28 -5.61 -6.79
N GLY A 75 4.25 -4.88 -7.34
CA GLY A 75 4.51 -3.51 -6.93
C GLY A 75 5.68 -3.34 -5.96
N ALA A 76 6.62 -4.26 -5.90
CA ALA A 76 7.97 -4.16 -5.30
C ALA A 76 8.19 -2.97 -4.34
N VAL A 77 7.40 -2.90 -3.25
CA VAL A 77 7.50 -1.81 -2.26
C VAL A 77 8.44 -2.17 -1.10
N PHE A 78 9.11 -3.31 -1.20
CA PHE A 78 10.11 -3.78 -0.25
C PHE A 78 11.20 -4.54 -1.01
N ALA A 79 12.22 -3.85 -1.49
CA ALA A 79 13.35 -4.43 -2.20
C ALA A 79 14.20 -5.33 -1.28
N THR A 80 15.23 -5.93 -1.82
CA THR A 80 16.13 -6.82 -1.06
C THR A 80 17.35 -6.12 -0.50
N ASP A 81 17.69 -4.95 -1.04
CA ASP A 81 18.88 -4.20 -0.65
C ASP A 81 18.47 -2.78 -0.21
N PRO A 82 18.60 -2.44 1.07
CA PRO A 82 18.24 -1.14 1.59
C PRO A 82 19.11 0.01 1.05
N LEU A 83 20.30 -0.28 0.53
CA LEU A 83 21.17 0.70 -0.09
C LEU A 83 20.82 0.97 -1.57
N VAL A 84 19.96 0.15 -2.14
CA VAL A 84 19.49 0.27 -3.54
C VAL A 84 17.96 0.09 -3.58
N PRO A 85 17.18 0.93 -2.86
CA PRO A 85 15.73 0.86 -2.91
C PRO A 85 15.20 1.26 -4.28
N ASN A 86 14.01 0.79 -4.62
CA ASN A 86 13.33 1.25 -5.82
C ASN A 86 12.87 2.70 -5.66
N THR A 87 13.38 3.60 -6.47
CA THR A 87 13.12 5.04 -6.36
C THR A 87 12.04 5.55 -7.31
N GLU A 88 11.64 4.74 -8.29
CA GLU A 88 10.66 5.13 -9.31
C GLU A 88 9.20 4.85 -8.91
N TYR A 89 8.95 4.12 -7.84
CA TYR A 89 7.61 3.75 -7.43
C TYR A 89 6.95 4.84 -6.59
N GLY A 90 5.75 5.23 -6.97
CA GLY A 90 5.01 6.29 -6.29
C GLY A 90 4.63 6.01 -4.83
N GLY A 91 4.69 4.75 -4.40
CA GLY A 91 4.50 4.35 -2.99
C GLY A 91 5.80 4.35 -2.17
N GLY A 92 6.95 4.49 -2.82
CA GLY A 92 8.25 4.33 -2.19
C GLY A 92 8.65 2.86 -2.01
N ASP A 93 9.76 2.66 -1.31
CA ASP A 93 10.28 1.35 -0.96
C ASP A 93 10.62 1.32 0.53
N PHE A 94 9.99 0.44 1.28
CA PHE A 94 10.14 0.38 2.74
C PHE A 94 11.39 -0.37 3.20
N VAL A 95 12.17 -0.96 2.29
CA VAL A 95 13.40 -1.70 2.67
C VAL A 95 14.43 -0.80 3.36
N PHE A 96 14.42 0.50 3.06
CA PHE A 96 15.35 1.45 3.70
C PHE A 96 15.17 1.55 5.23
N LEU A 97 14.00 1.16 5.75
CA LEU A 97 13.76 1.10 7.20
C LEU A 97 14.68 0.09 7.92
N THR A 98 15.28 -0.83 7.18
CA THR A 98 16.23 -1.82 7.71
C THR A 98 17.69 -1.36 7.68
N GLU A 99 17.96 -0.13 7.26
CA GLU A 99 19.31 0.41 7.15
C GLU A 99 19.59 1.44 8.24
N ASP A 100 20.59 1.18 9.08
CA ASP A 100 20.91 2.02 10.25
C ASP A 100 21.97 3.09 9.95
N ASN A 101 22.45 3.16 8.71
CA ASN A 101 23.52 4.07 8.32
C ASN A 101 23.17 4.88 7.07
N LEU A 102 21.91 5.22 6.87
CA LEU A 102 21.51 6.16 5.84
C LEU A 102 22.29 7.45 6.02
N ASN A 103 22.82 7.99 4.91
CA ASN A 103 23.64 9.19 4.94
C ASN A 103 22.95 10.28 4.11
N ASP A 104 22.62 11.39 4.72
CA ASP A 104 22.04 12.53 4.02
C ASP A 104 23.01 13.19 3.04
N GLY A 105 24.32 12.90 3.15
CA GLY A 105 25.35 13.40 2.24
C GLY A 105 25.49 14.91 2.20
N HIS A 106 24.80 15.64 3.04
CA HIS A 106 24.72 17.08 2.99
C HIS A 106 26.06 17.72 3.38
N GLY A 107 26.60 18.56 2.49
CA GLY A 107 27.86 19.28 2.73
C GLY A 107 29.10 18.39 2.82
N GLY A 108 29.03 17.14 2.39
CA GLY A 108 30.12 16.17 2.47
C GLY A 108 30.34 15.59 3.86
N ALA A 109 29.46 15.89 4.81
CA ALA A 109 29.43 15.25 6.11
C ALA A 109 28.74 13.89 6.02
N THR A 110 29.21 12.93 6.81
CA THR A 110 28.55 11.65 7.01
C THR A 110 27.74 11.75 8.27
N ASN A 111 26.42 11.85 8.13
CA ASN A 111 25.48 11.81 9.26
C ASN A 111 24.71 10.52 9.13
N ALA A 112 24.98 9.55 9.99
CA ALA A 112 24.20 8.33 10.03
C ALA A 112 22.77 8.67 10.46
N ILE A 113 21.80 8.15 9.73
CA ILE A 113 20.37 8.26 10.01
C ILE A 113 19.86 6.82 10.04
N ASP A 114 19.27 6.43 11.15
CA ASP A 114 18.59 5.15 11.23
C ASP A 114 17.34 5.19 10.36
N GLY A 115 17.14 4.20 9.50
CA GLY A 115 16.04 4.18 8.55
C GLY A 115 14.69 4.19 9.22
N ASP A 116 14.54 3.48 10.33
CA ASP A 116 13.33 3.45 11.14
C ASP A 116 13.03 4.78 11.84
N ALA A 117 14.03 5.64 12.06
CA ALA A 117 13.84 7.00 12.56
C ALA A 117 13.49 8.02 11.46
N ALA A 118 13.64 7.65 10.18
CA ALA A 118 13.49 8.55 9.04
C ALA A 118 12.25 8.30 8.18
N GLY A 119 11.46 7.24 8.44
CA GLY A 119 10.37 6.81 7.59
C GLY A 119 9.09 6.44 8.33
N HIS A 120 8.16 5.90 7.57
CA HIS A 120 6.94 5.31 8.10
C HIS A 120 7.20 3.86 8.48
N ASN A 121 7.33 3.57 9.76
CA ASN A 121 7.58 2.23 10.28
C ASN A 121 6.31 1.39 10.15
N ILE A 122 6.19 0.72 9.01
CA ILE A 122 5.15 -0.28 8.84
C ILE A 122 5.47 -1.49 9.72
N ASP A 123 4.54 -1.88 10.56
CA ASP A 123 4.75 -3.06 11.42
C ASP A 123 4.76 -4.34 10.55
N ALA A 124 5.97 -4.80 10.21
CA ALA A 124 6.22 -5.96 9.37
C ALA A 124 7.37 -6.82 9.92
N PRO A 125 7.16 -7.52 11.05
CA PRO A 125 8.21 -8.26 11.73
C PRO A 125 8.85 -9.37 10.89
N SER A 126 8.11 -9.98 9.95
CA SER A 126 8.68 -10.97 9.01
C SER A 126 9.73 -10.38 8.07
N ARG A 127 9.81 -9.05 7.99
CA ARG A 127 10.77 -8.29 7.18
C ARG A 127 11.83 -7.58 8.02
N GLY A 128 11.84 -7.80 9.34
CA GLY A 128 12.77 -7.13 10.24
C GLY A 128 12.39 -5.69 10.58
N VAL A 129 11.18 -5.25 10.23
CA VAL A 129 10.66 -3.91 10.54
C VAL A 129 9.59 -4.04 11.61
N GLY A 130 9.78 -3.37 12.74
CA GLY A 130 8.79 -3.27 13.81
C GLY A 130 8.02 -1.96 13.78
N ALA A 131 6.96 -1.90 14.58
CA ALA A 131 6.31 -0.62 14.89
C ALA A 131 7.32 0.35 15.51
N ASP A 132 7.08 1.67 15.33
CA ASP A 132 7.92 2.70 15.94
C ASP A 132 7.94 2.54 17.49
N GLY A 133 9.12 2.27 18.02
CA GLY A 133 9.34 2.09 19.47
C GLY A 133 9.54 3.39 20.25
N THR A 134 9.61 4.53 19.55
CA THR A 134 9.98 5.83 20.12
C THR A 134 8.80 6.79 20.16
N LEU A 135 8.08 6.90 19.05
CA LEU A 135 6.95 7.80 18.92
C LEU A 135 5.65 7.16 19.43
N THR A 136 4.86 7.94 20.14
CA THR A 136 3.50 7.53 20.55
C THR A 136 2.45 7.93 19.51
N SER A 137 2.74 8.96 18.72
CA SER A 137 1.88 9.45 17.64
C SER A 137 2.70 10.03 16.51
N SER A 138 2.06 10.20 15.36
CA SER A 138 2.65 10.88 14.20
C SER A 138 3.19 12.26 14.56
N PRO A 139 4.36 12.66 14.04
CA PRO A 139 4.89 14.01 14.25
C PRO A 139 3.89 15.07 13.77
N GLY A 140 3.56 16.00 14.68
CA GLY A 140 2.62 17.08 14.39
C GLY A 140 1.14 16.71 14.49
N GLY A 141 0.80 15.43 14.67
CA GLY A 141 -0.56 14.95 14.71
C GLY A 141 -0.89 13.99 15.84
N SER A 142 -1.99 13.28 15.71
CA SER A 142 -2.53 12.40 16.75
C SER A 142 -2.68 10.93 16.31
N PHE A 143 -2.27 10.58 15.11
CA PHE A 143 -2.35 9.19 14.67
C PHE A 143 -1.41 8.31 15.50
N PRO A 144 -1.88 7.21 16.10
CA PRO A 144 -1.04 6.38 16.96
C PRO A 144 0.08 5.69 16.15
N ALA A 145 1.34 5.95 16.50
CA ALA A 145 2.48 5.38 15.76
C ALA A 145 2.53 3.84 15.85
N SER A 146 2.07 3.28 16.97
CA SER A 146 2.10 1.83 17.21
C SER A 146 1.19 0.99 16.30
N ILE A 147 0.27 1.61 15.56
CA ILE A 147 -0.62 0.90 14.63
C ILE A 147 -0.32 1.24 13.16
N LEU A 148 0.80 1.93 12.91
CA LEU A 148 1.18 2.29 11.55
C LEU A 148 1.55 1.03 10.77
N GLY A 149 0.90 0.85 9.62
CA GLY A 149 1.12 -0.25 8.72
C GLY A 149 0.54 0.04 7.34
N CYS A 150 0.58 -0.92 6.45
CA CYS A 150 0.02 -0.76 5.11
C CYS A 150 -1.46 -0.36 5.14
N THR A 151 -2.23 -0.97 6.04
CA THR A 151 -3.66 -0.68 6.23
C THR A 151 -3.94 0.64 6.94
N SER A 152 -2.93 1.38 7.38
CA SER A 152 -3.12 2.73 7.90
C SER A 152 -3.38 3.75 6.78
N CYS A 153 -2.94 3.45 5.57
CA CYS A 153 -3.12 4.30 4.40
C CYS A 153 -4.08 3.69 3.38
N HIS A 154 -4.05 2.38 3.20
CA HIS A 154 -4.81 1.65 2.19
C HIS A 154 -5.95 0.85 2.82
N ASP A 155 -7.13 0.94 2.21
CA ASP A 155 -8.28 0.10 2.58
C ASP A 155 -8.12 -1.29 1.92
N PRO A 156 -7.84 -2.34 2.67
CA PRO A 156 -7.65 -3.67 2.10
C PRO A 156 -8.91 -4.28 1.52
N HIS A 157 -10.10 -3.77 1.89
CA HIS A 157 -11.38 -4.26 1.39
C HIS A 157 -11.85 -3.53 0.14
N GLY A 158 -11.12 -2.51 -0.30
CA GLY A 158 -11.36 -1.80 -1.54
C GLY A 158 -12.24 -0.57 -1.42
N ASN A 159 -11.93 0.40 -2.26
CA ASN A 159 -12.72 1.61 -2.49
C ASN A 159 -12.37 2.16 -3.89
N GLU A 160 -13.02 3.27 -4.30
CA GLU A 160 -12.82 3.87 -5.62
C GLU A 160 -11.62 4.83 -5.70
N ASN A 161 -10.93 5.05 -4.59
CA ASN A 161 -9.83 6.00 -4.54
C ASN A 161 -8.55 5.43 -5.17
N PHE A 162 -7.68 6.32 -5.61
CA PHE A 162 -6.36 5.94 -6.13
C PHE A 162 -5.62 5.01 -5.16
N ARG A 163 -5.21 3.85 -5.67
CA ARG A 163 -4.52 2.80 -4.90
C ARG A 163 -5.22 2.43 -3.58
N LEU A 164 -6.55 2.50 -3.55
CA LEU A 164 -7.37 2.19 -2.37
C LEU A 164 -7.05 3.05 -1.15
N LEU A 165 -6.50 4.25 -1.33
CA LEU A 165 -6.22 5.15 -0.20
C LEU A 165 -7.53 5.53 0.50
N TYR A 166 -7.49 5.61 1.83
CA TYR A 166 -8.62 6.11 2.58
C TYR A 166 -8.96 7.55 2.17
N GLY A 167 -10.23 7.85 2.08
CA GLY A 167 -10.77 9.18 1.85
C GLY A 167 -11.67 9.63 2.99
N ILE A 168 -12.38 10.73 2.81
CA ILE A 168 -13.29 11.30 3.82
C ILE A 168 -14.24 10.24 4.36
N GLY A 169 -14.27 10.09 5.68
CA GLY A 169 -15.12 9.14 6.39
C GLY A 169 -14.57 7.70 6.42
N GLY A 170 -13.44 7.43 5.75
CA GLY A 170 -12.74 6.16 5.90
C GLY A 170 -12.25 5.97 7.34
N VAL A 171 -12.39 4.78 7.86
CA VAL A 171 -12.04 4.45 9.25
C VAL A 171 -11.04 3.32 9.28
N GLN A 172 -9.86 3.59 9.82
CA GLN A 172 -8.82 2.60 10.01
C GLN A 172 -8.98 1.97 11.40
N ASP A 173 -9.17 0.64 11.44
CA ASP A 173 -9.31 -0.19 12.64
C ASP A 173 -10.31 0.32 13.70
N GLY A 174 -11.31 1.09 13.30
CA GLY A 174 -12.25 1.73 14.21
C GLY A 174 -11.64 2.81 15.11
N GLN A 175 -10.39 3.18 14.89
CA GLN A 175 -9.64 4.08 15.78
C GLN A 175 -9.36 5.44 15.16
N PHE A 176 -9.19 5.51 13.84
CA PHE A 176 -8.81 6.74 13.17
C PHE A 176 -9.72 7.00 11.97
N THR A 177 -10.27 8.21 11.89
CA THR A 177 -11.17 8.63 10.79
C THR A 177 -10.51 9.67 9.91
N PHE A 178 -10.49 9.41 8.61
CA PHE A 178 -9.97 10.34 7.61
C PHE A 178 -10.95 11.50 7.40
N THR A 179 -10.46 12.71 7.44
CA THR A 179 -11.24 13.95 7.24
C THR A 179 -10.94 14.64 5.91
N ALA A 180 -9.79 14.36 5.31
CA ALA A 180 -9.42 14.83 3.97
C ALA A 180 -9.69 13.75 2.92
N ALA A 181 -9.98 14.20 1.70
CA ALA A 181 -10.15 13.31 0.55
C ALA A 181 -8.85 12.60 0.18
N ALA A 182 -8.97 11.41 -0.41
CA ALA A 182 -7.85 10.78 -1.08
C ALA A 182 -7.30 11.68 -2.18
N PRO A 183 -5.98 11.65 -2.46
CA PRO A 183 -5.38 12.47 -3.48
C PRO A 183 -5.86 12.09 -4.88
N VAL A 184 -5.93 13.07 -5.77
CA VAL A 184 -6.13 12.84 -7.21
C VAL A 184 -4.79 12.54 -7.84
N ALA A 185 -4.67 11.40 -8.49
CA ALA A 185 -3.43 10.96 -9.12
C ALA A 185 -3.70 10.18 -10.41
N ASP A 186 -2.75 10.27 -11.34
CA ASP A 186 -2.65 9.35 -12.48
C ASP A 186 -1.62 8.28 -12.14
N GLY A 187 -2.06 7.04 -12.02
CA GLY A 187 -1.22 5.90 -11.72
C GLY A 187 -0.69 5.21 -12.97
N ILE A 188 0.53 4.76 -12.90
CA ILE A 188 1.07 3.83 -13.88
C ILE A 188 0.83 2.41 -13.39
N ALA A 189 0.24 1.57 -14.23
CA ALA A 189 0.07 0.16 -13.92
C ALA A 189 1.44 -0.52 -13.84
N ASN A 190 1.83 -0.93 -12.64
CA ASN A 190 3.09 -1.60 -12.39
C ASN A 190 2.86 -3.08 -12.10
N ILE A 191 2.53 -3.82 -13.14
CA ILE A 191 2.36 -5.26 -13.05
C ILE A 191 3.74 -5.92 -13.21
N ASN A 192 4.18 -6.65 -12.19
CA ASN A 192 5.48 -7.35 -12.19
C ASN A 192 6.70 -6.42 -12.31
N GLY A 193 6.63 -5.21 -11.79
CA GLY A 193 7.73 -4.27 -11.81
C GLY A 193 7.99 -3.61 -13.18
N ALA A 194 7.07 -3.78 -14.12
CA ALA A 194 7.15 -3.13 -15.43
C ALA A 194 6.11 -2.01 -15.51
N GLY A 195 6.50 -0.84 -15.99
CA GLY A 195 5.57 0.26 -16.24
C GLY A 195 6.01 1.58 -15.63
N GLU A 196 6.39 1.63 -14.37
CA GLU A 196 6.98 2.83 -13.77
C GLU A 196 8.48 2.94 -14.09
N SER A 197 8.95 4.15 -14.34
CA SER A 197 10.35 4.47 -14.61
C SER A 197 10.61 5.93 -14.21
N PHE A 198 11.86 6.35 -14.19
CA PHE A 198 12.25 7.73 -13.90
C PHE A 198 11.52 8.77 -14.78
N THR A 199 11.15 8.43 -16.00
CA THR A 199 10.46 9.33 -16.94
C THR A 199 8.97 9.05 -17.12
N ASN A 200 8.45 7.99 -16.50
CA ASN A 200 7.05 7.59 -16.60
C ASN A 200 6.62 6.97 -15.29
N HIS A 201 6.18 7.78 -14.36
CA HIS A 201 5.80 7.36 -13.01
C HIS A 201 4.49 8.01 -12.57
N THR A 202 3.94 7.52 -11.46
CA THR A 202 2.73 8.05 -10.85
C THR A 202 2.84 9.57 -10.62
N ALA A 203 1.82 10.30 -11.04
CA ALA A 203 1.72 11.74 -10.87
C ALA A 203 0.56 12.11 -9.94
N TYR A 204 0.89 12.75 -8.83
CA TYR A 204 -0.12 13.33 -7.93
C TYR A 204 -0.46 14.75 -8.37
N HIS A 205 -1.74 15.00 -8.68
CA HIS A 205 -2.20 16.28 -9.19
C HIS A 205 -2.66 17.22 -8.08
N SER A 206 -3.36 16.68 -7.07
CA SER A 206 -3.87 17.49 -5.96
C SER A 206 -4.21 16.64 -4.73
N GLY A 207 -4.32 17.30 -3.58
CA GLY A 207 -4.85 16.72 -2.34
C GLY A 207 -3.83 15.96 -1.48
N MET A 208 -2.63 15.62 -1.98
CA MET A 208 -1.67 14.81 -1.23
C MET A 208 -1.28 15.44 0.11
N SER A 209 -0.97 16.74 0.14
CA SER A 209 -0.60 17.42 1.40
C SER A 209 -1.73 17.42 2.42
N ALA A 210 -2.97 17.67 1.97
CA ALA A 210 -4.14 17.61 2.85
C ALA A 210 -4.39 16.18 3.34
N TRP A 211 -4.14 15.19 2.49
CA TRP A 211 -4.27 13.80 2.85
C TRP A 211 -3.21 13.37 3.89
N CYS A 212 -1.96 13.77 3.73
CA CYS A 212 -0.92 13.57 4.74
C CYS A 212 -1.30 14.25 6.07
N GLY A 213 -1.94 15.41 6.00
CA GLY A 213 -2.46 16.15 7.14
C GLY A 213 -3.53 15.41 7.97
N ASN A 214 -4.11 14.30 7.49
CA ASN A 214 -4.96 13.47 8.33
C ASN A 214 -4.18 12.94 9.55
N CYS A 215 -2.92 12.55 9.35
CA CYS A 215 -2.07 12.03 10.42
C CYS A 215 -1.13 13.09 11.00
N HIS A 216 -0.65 14.04 10.17
CA HIS A 216 0.38 15.03 10.51
C HIS A 216 -0.16 16.47 10.72
N GLY A 217 -1.48 16.66 10.72
CA GLY A 217 -2.11 17.98 10.74
C GLY A 217 -2.45 18.58 12.06
#